data_b4dad81ab1f722b034fa08be1bbcb030
#
_entry.id   b4dad81ab1f722b034fa08be1bbcb030
#
_cell.length_a   1.000
_cell.length_b   1.000
_cell.length_c   1.000
_cell.angle_alpha   90.00
_cell.angle_beta   90.00
_cell.angle_gamma   90.00
#
_symmetry.space_group_name_H-M   'P 1'
#
loop_
_entity.id
_entity.type
_entity.pdbx_description
1 polymer ?
#
loop_
_entity_poly.entity_id
_entity_poly.type
_entity_poly.pdbx_seq_one_letter_code
_entity_poly.pdbx_strand_id
1 'polypeptide(L)'
;VPETLIETWKEMERLYEEGYIRNLGVANCHQHHLERIISNCNIPPVLNQVEIHPLFTQKKLIDYCKSQGIQVEAYSPIAQNNDRLRDNRAVKEIAAKYGKTLQQIVLRWHIENGVIPVPRSTNMKRIKSNIDVFDFALMPEEVSLIDSLNINSRLRYDPDNCDFTSL
;
A
#
# COMPACT_ATOMS: atom_id res chain seq x y z
N VAL A 1 12.27 -0.14 -19.09
CA VAL A 1 13.25 -1.13 -19.56
C VAL A 1 12.69 -2.52 -19.32
N PRO A 2 11.96 -3.05 -20.32
CA PRO A 2 11.11 -4.23 -20.13
C PRO A 2 11.87 -5.53 -19.88
N GLU A 3 13.02 -5.72 -20.50
CA GLU A 3 13.80 -6.96 -20.42
C GLU A 3 14.52 -7.06 -19.07
N THR A 4 15.06 -5.98 -18.57
CA THR A 4 15.79 -5.95 -17.29
C THR A 4 14.91 -6.32 -16.07
N LEU A 5 13.58 -6.09 -16.10
CA LEU A 5 12.71 -6.51 -15.02
C LEU A 5 12.69 -8.05 -14.88
N ILE A 6 12.53 -8.75 -15.99
CA ILE A 6 12.49 -10.23 -15.99
C ILE A 6 13.85 -10.83 -15.68
N GLU A 7 14.93 -10.28 -16.24
CA GLU A 7 16.30 -10.72 -15.94
C GLU A 7 16.63 -10.53 -14.46
N THR A 8 16.31 -9.35 -13.90
CA THR A 8 16.49 -9.08 -12.48
C THR A 8 15.66 -10.06 -11.63
N TRP A 9 14.41 -10.33 -12.01
CA TRP A 9 13.56 -11.25 -11.28
C TRP A 9 14.13 -12.68 -11.29
N LYS A 10 14.59 -13.18 -12.44
CA LYS A 10 15.22 -14.50 -12.56
C LYS A 10 16.47 -14.65 -11.68
N GLU A 11 17.27 -13.59 -11.58
CA GLU A 11 18.42 -13.61 -10.67
C GLU A 11 17.97 -13.63 -9.18
N MET A 12 16.87 -12.95 -8.84
CA MET A 12 16.30 -13.04 -7.49
C MET A 12 15.73 -14.45 -7.22
N GLU A 13 15.12 -15.11 -8.23
CA GLU A 13 14.67 -16.51 -8.11
C GLU A 13 15.88 -17.44 -7.80
N ARG A 14 17.01 -17.25 -8.50
CA ARG A 14 18.21 -18.02 -8.23
C ARG A 14 18.70 -17.86 -6.79
N LEU A 15 18.70 -16.63 -6.27
CA LEU A 15 19.07 -16.35 -4.88
C LEU A 15 18.07 -16.94 -3.87
N TYR A 16 16.80 -17.02 -4.24
CA TYR A 16 15.77 -17.69 -3.44
C TYR A 16 16.02 -19.21 -3.39
N GLU A 17 16.29 -19.84 -4.53
CA GLU A 17 16.58 -21.28 -4.65
C GLU A 17 17.87 -21.66 -3.89
N GLU A 18 18.86 -20.79 -3.89
CA GLU A 18 20.12 -20.95 -3.11
C GLU A 18 19.94 -20.68 -1.60
N GLY A 19 18.73 -20.25 -1.17
CA GLY A 19 18.39 -20.04 0.24
C GLY A 19 18.88 -18.71 0.84
N TYR A 20 19.38 -17.78 0.03
CA TYR A 20 19.76 -16.43 0.50
C TYR A 20 18.54 -15.54 0.76
N ILE A 21 17.44 -15.76 0.05
CA ILE A 21 16.21 -14.99 0.16
C ILE A 21 15.08 -15.93 0.56
N ARG A 22 14.20 -15.51 1.48
CA ARG A 22 13.05 -16.30 1.92
C ARG A 22 11.78 -16.04 1.12
N ASN A 23 11.59 -14.80 0.69
CA ASN A 23 10.42 -14.36 -0.07
C ASN A 23 10.81 -13.26 -1.03
N LEU A 24 10.19 -13.25 -2.21
CA LEU A 24 10.40 -12.25 -3.23
C LEU A 24 9.22 -11.29 -3.30
N GLY A 25 9.49 -10.01 -3.42
CA GLY A 25 8.46 -8.98 -3.56
C GLY A 25 8.88 -7.90 -4.54
N VAL A 26 7.91 -7.12 -4.94
CA VAL A 26 8.09 -5.97 -5.83
C VAL A 26 7.60 -4.68 -5.19
N ALA A 27 7.98 -3.55 -5.77
CA ALA A 27 7.43 -2.24 -5.43
C ALA A 27 6.99 -1.49 -6.68
N ASN A 28 5.93 -0.69 -6.54
CA ASN A 28 5.40 0.16 -7.61
C ASN A 28 5.03 -0.61 -8.90
N CYS A 29 4.59 -1.86 -8.78
CA CYS A 29 4.12 -2.63 -9.91
C CYS A 29 2.61 -2.44 -10.11
N HIS A 30 2.21 -1.97 -11.29
CA HIS A 30 0.84 -2.03 -11.76
C HIS A 30 0.48 -3.47 -12.19
N GLN A 31 -0.79 -3.73 -12.46
CA GLN A 31 -1.27 -5.06 -12.86
C GLN A 31 -0.47 -5.65 -14.04
N HIS A 32 -0.24 -4.91 -15.10
CA HIS A 32 0.49 -5.41 -16.28
C HIS A 32 1.96 -5.73 -15.99
N HIS A 33 2.62 -5.06 -15.04
CA HIS A 33 3.95 -5.43 -14.58
C HIS A 33 3.94 -6.78 -13.85
N LEU A 34 2.95 -6.99 -12.96
CA LEU A 34 2.77 -8.24 -12.23
C LEU A 34 2.44 -9.39 -13.17
N GLU A 35 1.51 -9.20 -14.11
CA GLU A 35 1.16 -10.19 -15.15
C GLU A 35 2.40 -10.62 -15.93
N ARG A 36 3.25 -9.66 -16.27
CA ARG A 36 4.49 -9.95 -17.00
C ARG A 36 5.46 -10.79 -16.18
N ILE A 37 5.65 -10.48 -14.89
CA ILE A 37 6.48 -11.29 -13.99
C ILE A 37 5.90 -12.70 -13.89
N ILE A 38 4.63 -12.83 -13.53
CA ILE A 38 3.94 -14.10 -13.31
C ILE A 38 3.98 -14.99 -14.55
N SER A 39 3.87 -14.40 -15.76
CA SER A 39 3.87 -15.15 -17.02
C SER A 39 5.26 -15.61 -17.47
N ASN A 40 6.35 -15.05 -16.94
CA ASN A 40 7.71 -15.30 -17.42
C ASN A 40 8.66 -15.86 -16.36
N CYS A 41 8.19 -16.08 -15.14
CA CYS A 41 9.00 -16.48 -14.00
C CYS A 41 8.34 -17.65 -13.27
N ASN A 42 9.13 -18.41 -12.50
CA ASN A 42 8.66 -19.61 -11.80
C ASN A 42 8.15 -19.30 -10.39
N ILE A 43 8.69 -18.27 -9.76
CA ILE A 43 8.37 -17.87 -8.38
C ILE A 43 7.63 -16.52 -8.44
N PRO A 44 6.32 -16.49 -8.19
CA PRO A 44 5.56 -15.24 -8.20
C PRO A 44 5.95 -14.35 -7.00
N PRO A 45 5.79 -13.03 -7.09
CA PRO A 45 5.98 -12.15 -5.95
C PRO A 45 4.93 -12.40 -4.88
N VAL A 46 5.34 -12.41 -3.61
CA VAL A 46 4.42 -12.54 -2.47
C VAL A 46 3.95 -11.18 -1.95
N LEU A 47 4.61 -10.10 -2.36
CA LEU A 47 4.34 -8.74 -1.89
C LEU A 47 4.46 -7.74 -3.05
N ASN A 48 3.55 -6.76 -3.07
CA ASN A 48 3.70 -5.54 -3.88
C ASN A 48 3.53 -4.31 -2.98
N GLN A 49 4.61 -3.52 -2.80
CA GLN A 49 4.57 -2.28 -2.04
C GLN A 49 4.24 -1.10 -2.97
N VAL A 50 3.10 -0.44 -2.74
CA VAL A 50 2.60 0.64 -3.60
C VAL A 50 2.08 1.83 -2.78
N GLU A 51 1.91 2.98 -3.43
CA GLU A 51 1.25 4.13 -2.81
C GLU A 51 -0.23 3.85 -2.63
N ILE A 52 -0.72 3.84 -1.39
CA ILE A 52 -2.16 3.76 -1.09
C ILE A 52 -2.46 4.68 0.09
N HIS A 53 -3.52 5.46 -0.04
CA HIS A 53 -4.11 6.28 1.01
C HIS A 53 -5.56 6.65 0.60
N PRO A 54 -6.39 7.24 1.48
CA PRO A 54 -7.79 7.53 1.15
C PRO A 54 -8.02 8.40 -0.10
N LEU A 55 -7.05 9.25 -0.49
CA LEU A 55 -7.14 10.06 -1.71
C LEU A 55 -6.65 9.33 -2.98
N PHE A 56 -6.05 8.13 -2.80
CA PHE A 56 -5.52 7.27 -3.87
C PHE A 56 -5.63 5.81 -3.46
N THR A 57 -6.82 5.23 -3.59
CA THR A 57 -7.15 3.92 -3.00
C THR A 57 -6.64 2.71 -3.77
N GLN A 58 -6.39 2.85 -5.06
CA GLN A 58 -5.92 1.76 -5.95
C GLN A 58 -6.71 0.43 -5.84
N LYS A 59 -8.00 0.49 -5.59
CA LYS A 59 -8.85 -0.68 -5.29
C LYS A 59 -8.71 -1.80 -6.32
N LYS A 60 -8.69 -1.47 -7.60
CA LYS A 60 -8.52 -2.46 -8.69
C LYS A 60 -7.19 -3.22 -8.57
N LEU A 61 -6.11 -2.53 -8.21
CA LEU A 61 -4.81 -3.16 -8.01
C LEU A 61 -4.80 -4.05 -6.77
N ILE A 62 -5.41 -3.60 -5.68
CA ILE A 62 -5.57 -4.41 -4.45
C ILE A 62 -6.34 -5.70 -4.77
N ASP A 63 -7.49 -5.59 -5.46
CA ASP A 63 -8.33 -6.74 -5.82
C ASP A 63 -7.57 -7.72 -6.73
N TYR A 64 -6.81 -7.20 -7.70
CA TYR A 64 -5.95 -8.02 -8.56
C TYR A 64 -4.86 -8.74 -7.74
N CYS A 65 -4.09 -8.02 -6.93
CA CYS A 65 -3.05 -8.61 -6.09
C CYS A 65 -3.63 -9.71 -5.20
N LYS A 66 -4.77 -9.46 -4.55
CA LYS A 66 -5.47 -10.44 -3.72
C LYS A 66 -5.87 -11.70 -4.51
N SER A 67 -6.35 -11.54 -5.76
CA SER A 67 -6.70 -12.67 -6.62
C SER A 67 -5.50 -13.54 -7.00
N GLN A 68 -4.29 -12.96 -7.01
CA GLN A 68 -3.03 -13.64 -7.29
C GLN A 68 -2.29 -14.12 -6.03
N GLY A 69 -2.87 -13.95 -4.84
CA GLY A 69 -2.20 -14.29 -3.57
C GLY A 69 -1.05 -13.35 -3.20
N ILE A 70 -0.99 -12.16 -3.80
CA ILE A 70 0.04 -11.15 -3.55
C ILE A 70 -0.45 -10.21 -2.45
N GLN A 71 0.30 -10.12 -1.35
CA GLN A 71 0.02 -9.17 -0.28
C GLN A 71 0.35 -7.75 -0.74
N VAL A 72 -0.53 -6.80 -0.43
CA VAL A 72 -0.30 -5.38 -0.71
C VAL A 72 0.21 -4.67 0.54
N GLU A 73 1.27 -3.89 0.37
CA GLU A 73 1.83 -3.02 1.39
C GLU A 73 1.73 -1.56 0.93
N ALA A 74 1.25 -0.68 1.81
CA ALA A 74 1.01 0.73 1.48
C ALA A 74 2.12 1.64 2.01
N TYR A 75 2.85 2.30 1.13
CA TYR A 75 3.66 3.44 1.53
C TYR A 75 2.87 4.75 1.45
N SER A 76 3.32 5.79 2.15
CA SER A 76 2.59 7.06 2.35
C SER A 76 1.14 6.86 2.83
N PRO A 77 0.86 5.94 3.76
CA PRO A 77 -0.50 5.48 4.06
C PRO A 77 -1.42 6.57 4.58
N ILE A 78 -0.88 7.66 5.13
CA ILE A 78 -1.64 8.83 5.64
C ILE A 78 -1.53 10.04 4.71
N ALA A 79 -1.31 9.82 3.41
CA ALA A 79 -1.23 10.87 2.39
C ALA A 79 -0.26 12.02 2.75
N GLN A 80 0.87 11.73 3.42
CA GLN A 80 1.83 12.74 3.90
C GLN A 80 1.18 13.88 4.71
N ASN A 81 0.08 13.60 5.40
CA ASN A 81 -0.71 14.56 6.16
C ASN A 81 -1.34 15.66 5.28
N ASN A 82 -1.73 15.30 4.05
CA ASN A 82 -2.41 16.19 3.10
C ASN A 82 -3.62 16.88 3.74
N ASP A 83 -3.80 18.17 3.49
CA ASP A 83 -4.84 19.00 4.10
C ASP A 83 -6.26 18.46 3.82
N ARG A 84 -6.53 17.96 2.60
CA ARG A 84 -7.84 17.38 2.25
C ARG A 84 -8.20 16.18 3.13
N LEU A 85 -7.23 15.36 3.47
CA LEU A 85 -7.45 14.23 4.38
C LEU A 85 -7.48 14.70 5.83
N ARG A 86 -6.49 15.51 6.24
CA ARG A 86 -6.37 16.02 7.61
C ARG A 86 -7.61 16.80 8.07
N ASP A 87 -8.18 17.60 7.15
CA ASP A 87 -9.32 18.47 7.46
C ASP A 87 -10.67 17.86 7.07
N ASN A 88 -10.68 16.61 6.63
CA ASN A 88 -11.91 15.90 6.28
C ASN A 88 -12.81 15.70 7.50
N ARG A 89 -14.01 16.27 7.44
CA ARG A 89 -14.98 16.26 8.54
C ARG A 89 -15.46 14.85 8.88
N ALA A 90 -15.77 14.05 7.86
CA ALA A 90 -16.31 12.71 8.08
C ALA A 90 -15.29 11.78 8.75
N VAL A 91 -14.00 11.85 8.35
CA VAL A 91 -12.94 11.06 9.01
C VAL A 91 -12.71 11.54 10.45
N LYS A 92 -12.81 12.86 10.71
CA LYS A 92 -12.73 13.41 12.08
C LYS A 92 -13.90 12.95 12.96
N GLU A 93 -15.11 12.86 12.42
CA GLU A 93 -16.29 12.34 13.14
C GLU A 93 -16.12 10.86 13.51
N ILE A 94 -15.59 10.04 12.59
CA ILE A 94 -15.23 8.64 12.87
C ILE A 94 -14.16 8.58 13.97
N ALA A 95 -13.12 9.41 13.88
CA ALA A 95 -12.05 9.46 14.87
C ALA A 95 -12.60 9.78 16.27
N ALA A 96 -13.48 10.77 16.37
CA ALA A 96 -14.15 11.13 17.63
C ALA A 96 -15.00 9.98 18.18
N LYS A 97 -15.74 9.26 17.34
CA LYS A 97 -16.56 8.11 17.74
C LYS A 97 -15.73 7.01 18.41
N TYR A 98 -14.54 6.73 17.92
CA TYR A 98 -13.66 5.68 18.46
C TYR A 98 -12.67 6.20 19.51
N GLY A 99 -12.63 7.51 19.79
CA GLY A 99 -11.63 8.11 20.69
C GLY A 99 -10.19 7.96 20.15
N LYS A 100 -10.04 7.88 18.82
CA LYS A 100 -8.76 7.68 18.12
C LYS A 100 -8.36 8.92 17.33
N THR A 101 -7.10 9.00 16.93
CA THR A 101 -6.63 10.02 16.00
C THR A 101 -7.06 9.70 14.57
N LEU A 102 -7.15 10.72 13.73
CA LEU A 102 -7.42 10.55 12.30
C LEU A 102 -6.41 9.57 11.66
N GLN A 103 -5.13 9.65 12.04
CA GLN A 103 -4.09 8.76 11.54
C GLN A 103 -4.38 7.29 11.89
N GLN A 104 -4.82 7.02 13.12
CA GLN A 104 -5.21 5.65 13.53
C GLN A 104 -6.42 5.14 12.75
N ILE A 105 -7.41 5.99 12.48
CA ILE A 105 -8.56 5.61 11.64
C ILE A 105 -8.10 5.24 10.22
N VAL A 106 -7.23 6.05 9.61
CA VAL A 106 -6.72 5.77 8.28
C VAL A 106 -5.85 4.50 8.26
N LEU A 107 -5.01 4.29 9.27
CA LEU A 107 -4.21 3.05 9.36
C LEU A 107 -5.12 1.83 9.57
N ARG A 108 -6.16 1.94 10.38
CA ARG A 108 -7.15 0.88 10.55
C ARG A 108 -7.92 0.59 9.25
N TRP A 109 -8.30 1.61 8.49
CA TRP A 109 -8.92 1.47 7.18
C TRP A 109 -8.06 0.64 6.20
N HIS A 110 -6.73 0.80 6.20
CA HIS A 110 -5.84 -0.06 5.41
C HIS A 110 -5.98 -1.52 5.82
N ILE A 111 -5.97 -1.79 7.13
CA ILE A 111 -6.07 -3.15 7.68
C ILE A 111 -7.41 -3.78 7.29
N GLU A 112 -8.53 -3.04 7.36
CA GLU A 112 -9.85 -3.53 6.93
C GLU A 112 -9.89 -3.88 5.42
N ASN A 113 -9.11 -3.18 4.61
CA ASN A 113 -8.94 -3.49 3.19
C ASN A 113 -7.91 -4.60 2.92
N GLY A 114 -7.33 -5.24 3.94
CA GLY A 114 -6.32 -6.29 3.81
C GLY A 114 -4.95 -5.77 3.34
N VAL A 115 -4.67 -4.48 3.55
CA VAL A 115 -3.43 -3.79 3.17
C VAL A 115 -2.57 -3.57 4.42
N ILE A 116 -1.27 -3.80 4.32
CA ILE A 116 -0.29 -3.54 5.39
C ILE A 116 0.18 -2.07 5.28
N PRO A 117 -0.20 -1.15 6.18
CA PRO A 117 0.31 0.22 6.13
C PRO A 117 1.71 0.34 6.73
N VAL A 118 2.59 1.12 6.08
CA VAL A 118 3.96 1.40 6.53
C VAL A 118 4.11 2.89 6.85
N PRO A 119 3.61 3.36 8.02
CA PRO A 119 3.74 4.75 8.41
C PRO A 119 5.15 5.06 8.93
N ARG A 120 5.72 6.15 8.46
CA ARG A 120 7.02 6.64 8.94
C ARG A 120 6.83 7.71 10.03
N SER A 121 7.56 7.60 11.13
CA SER A 121 7.66 8.67 12.13
C SER A 121 9.00 8.63 12.87
N THR A 122 9.52 9.80 13.24
CA THR A 122 10.65 9.96 14.18
C THR A 122 10.18 10.32 15.61
N ASN A 123 8.88 10.53 15.80
CA ASN A 123 8.28 10.89 17.07
C ASN A 123 7.78 9.64 17.79
N MET A 124 8.34 9.32 18.96
CA MET A 124 7.99 8.13 19.75
C MET A 124 6.52 8.02 20.10
N LYS A 125 5.83 9.15 20.39
CA LYS A 125 4.40 9.14 20.67
C LYS A 125 3.59 8.72 19.43
N ARG A 126 3.98 9.21 18.24
CA ARG A 126 3.34 8.83 16.98
C ARG A 126 3.62 7.38 16.62
N ILE A 127 4.86 6.88 16.86
CA ILE A 127 5.20 5.46 16.62
C ILE A 127 4.29 4.56 17.44
N LYS A 128 4.14 4.85 18.76
CA LYS A 128 3.23 4.12 19.64
C LYS A 128 1.76 4.23 19.21
N SER A 129 1.30 5.41 18.82
CA SER A 129 -0.05 5.63 18.32
C SER A 129 -0.32 4.89 17.01
N ASN A 130 0.66 4.82 16.10
CA ASN A 130 0.50 4.15 14.81
C ASN A 130 0.30 2.63 14.94
N ILE A 131 0.81 1.98 15.98
CA ILE A 131 0.59 0.55 16.22
C ILE A 131 -0.66 0.28 17.08
N ASP A 132 -1.22 1.29 17.73
CA ASP A 132 -2.41 1.21 18.58
C ASP A 132 -3.69 1.31 17.72
N VAL A 133 -3.89 0.31 16.86
CA VAL A 133 -4.98 0.26 15.86
C VAL A 133 -5.70 -1.09 15.83
N PHE A 134 -5.42 -1.98 16.79
CA PHE A 134 -5.97 -3.34 16.82
C PHE A 134 -7.06 -3.53 17.88
N ASP A 135 -7.33 -2.54 18.69
CA ASP A 135 -8.34 -2.56 19.77
C ASP A 135 -9.73 -2.10 19.31
N PHE A 136 -9.90 -1.74 18.04
CA PHE A 136 -11.17 -1.35 17.43
C PHE A 136 -11.25 -1.84 15.98
N ALA A 137 -12.45 -1.83 15.41
CA ALA A 137 -12.70 -2.12 14.01
C ALA A 137 -13.63 -1.06 13.40
N LEU A 138 -13.43 -0.71 12.14
CA LEU A 138 -14.33 0.18 11.41
C LEU A 138 -15.54 -0.61 10.90
N MET A 139 -16.70 0.03 10.94
CA MET A 139 -17.92 -0.50 10.32
C MET A 139 -17.78 -0.47 8.79
N PRO A 140 -18.44 -1.39 8.04
CA PRO A 140 -18.36 -1.42 6.57
C PRO A 140 -18.74 -0.08 5.92
N GLU A 141 -19.70 0.65 6.49
CA GLU A 141 -20.15 1.96 6.00
C GLU A 141 -19.04 3.03 6.19
N GLU A 142 -18.27 2.94 7.28
CA GLU A 142 -17.15 3.84 7.55
C GLU A 142 -15.98 3.56 6.62
N VAL A 143 -15.70 2.29 6.33
CA VAL A 143 -14.71 1.89 5.32
C VAL A 143 -15.14 2.44 3.95
N SER A 144 -16.39 2.24 3.54
CA SER A 144 -16.93 2.72 2.28
C SER A 144 -16.90 4.26 2.18
N LEU A 145 -17.16 4.95 3.29
CA LEU A 145 -17.06 6.40 3.34
C LEU A 145 -15.62 6.87 3.11
N ILE A 146 -14.64 6.22 3.73
CA ILE A 146 -13.22 6.55 3.51
C ILE A 146 -12.81 6.21 2.08
N ASP A 147 -13.26 5.07 1.52
CA ASP A 147 -13.05 4.71 0.10
C ASP A 147 -13.56 5.78 -0.86
N SER A 148 -14.69 6.42 -0.53
CA SER A 148 -15.30 7.48 -1.36
C SER A 148 -14.48 8.78 -1.44
N LEU A 149 -13.48 8.94 -0.59
CA LEU A 149 -12.55 10.08 -0.64
C LEU A 149 -11.56 10.00 -1.81
N ASN A 150 -11.55 8.88 -2.52
CA ASN A 150 -10.64 8.67 -3.65
C ASN A 150 -10.85 9.71 -4.77
N ILE A 151 -9.80 10.42 -5.07
CA ILE A 151 -9.76 11.40 -6.19
C ILE A 151 -8.62 11.07 -7.16
N ASN A 152 -8.07 9.86 -7.08
CA ASN A 152 -6.90 9.41 -7.85
C ASN A 152 -5.71 10.37 -7.75
N SER A 153 -5.51 10.99 -6.57
CA SER A 153 -4.44 11.95 -6.31
C SER A 153 -3.16 11.23 -5.87
N ARG A 154 -2.31 10.87 -6.80
CA ARG A 154 -0.99 10.32 -6.54
C ARG A 154 -0.05 11.39 -5.97
N LEU A 155 0.76 11.03 -4.97
CA LEU A 155 1.77 11.91 -4.35
C LEU A 155 3.19 11.64 -4.88
N ARG A 156 3.42 10.45 -5.41
CA ARG A 156 4.70 10.00 -5.94
C ARG A 156 4.63 9.79 -7.44
N TYR A 157 5.74 9.36 -8.03
CA TYR A 157 5.83 9.11 -9.47
C TYR A 157 4.89 8.00 -9.93
N ASP A 158 4.34 8.17 -11.12
CA ASP A 158 3.66 7.09 -11.80
C ASP A 158 4.71 6.12 -12.38
N PRO A 159 4.69 4.82 -11.99
CA PRO A 159 5.66 3.85 -12.46
C PRO A 159 5.75 3.70 -13.99
N ASP A 160 4.64 3.98 -14.70
CA ASP A 160 4.61 3.89 -16.16
C ASP A 160 5.21 5.13 -16.87
N ASN A 161 5.34 6.25 -16.13
CA ASN A 161 5.77 7.55 -16.67
C ASN A 161 6.98 8.12 -15.92
N CYS A 162 7.70 7.30 -15.16
CA CYS A 162 8.86 7.76 -14.40
C CYS A 162 10.17 7.40 -15.11
N ASP A 163 11.03 8.40 -15.30
CA ASP A 163 12.42 8.17 -15.69
C ASP A 163 13.26 7.86 -14.44
N PHE A 164 13.45 6.59 -14.16
CA PHE A 164 14.25 6.12 -13.02
C PHE A 164 15.75 6.40 -13.18
N THR A 165 16.22 6.88 -14.33
CA THR A 165 17.62 7.26 -14.53
C THR A 165 17.94 8.67 -14.02
N SER A 166 16.89 9.46 -13.72
CA SER A 166 16.98 10.84 -13.23
C SER A 166 16.74 10.99 -11.71
N LEU A 167 16.62 9.89 -10.97
CA LEU A 167 16.34 9.87 -9.53
C LEU A 167 17.59 9.78 -8.65
#